data_098dfc3eafa28838df18a2e506df3a92
#
_entry.id   098dfc3eafa28838df18a2e506df3a92
#
_cell.length_a   1.000
_cell.length_b   1.000
_cell.length_c   1.000
_cell.angle_alpha   90.00
_cell.angle_beta   90.00
_cell.angle_gamma   90.00
#
_symmetry.space_group_name_H-M   'P 1'
#
loop_
_entity.id
_entity.type
_entity.pdbx_description
1 polymer ?
#
loop_
_entity_poly.entity_id
_entity_poly.type
_entity_poly.pdbx_seq_one_letter_code
_entity_poly.pdbx_strand_id
1 'polypeptide(L)'
;MPRDGFLPVALYAPATRSFSRGAVLLAMCLGIMIAQVDTSVINLAVQPIGSAFHASVTALQWVVDSYNFVYAVLLLSGGLVADLYGRRLGFMLGAAVMTGASLLCAFAPGIGTLIAGRALTGVGAALLLPASLAIIRVVWPEPAARGRVLGIWASCNGLAFVVGPSLGGILIEHFGWNSVFFLIVPLGAAACALAAMTVPESADPHGRHFDLRGQLLGAATLGGIAFAAIAGRDGGVAWAYALGVAAVALILFLVAEHRAGAGALVSLDLFRNAAFTGATLTTGSMTFGIYGLIFLLPMSWQRSGLMSAAEAGLALIPAALVFFLISPRSGHLAQRFGNCALSAGGIALSGCGLLLLAASEAGTPVLLAEIGLTFAGLGMGLCTGPLLSVAVGAVPAARSGTAAALVNVARMTGATLGVALLGTLFAIWHDGAIGFRAAMFTGGIAQLLGAATAWLTIRRTAAE
;
A
#
# COMPACT_ATOMS: atom_id res chain seq x y z
N MET A 1 43.36 -17.03 17.96
CA MET A 1 42.94 -15.94 18.82
C MET A 1 41.68 -15.32 18.21
N PRO A 2 40.50 -15.57 18.74
CA PRO A 2 39.25 -14.93 18.29
C PRO A 2 39.12 -13.58 18.98
N ARG A 3 38.83 -12.54 18.20
CA ARG A 3 38.44 -11.23 18.69
C ARG A 3 36.92 -11.19 18.83
N ASP A 4 36.42 -11.70 19.94
CA ASP A 4 35.02 -11.64 20.33
C ASP A 4 34.79 -10.39 21.18
N GLY A 5 34.46 -9.29 20.52
CA GLY A 5 34.03 -8.04 21.13
C GLY A 5 32.51 -7.86 21.05
N PHE A 6 31.72 -8.93 21.21
CA PHE A 6 30.28 -8.81 21.35
C PHE A 6 29.89 -8.97 22.82
N LEU A 7 29.34 -7.90 23.38
CA LEU A 7 28.70 -7.93 24.70
C LEU A 7 27.60 -9.02 24.71
N PRO A 8 27.53 -9.86 25.75
CA PRO A 8 26.56 -10.94 25.77
C PRO A 8 25.13 -10.40 25.87
N VAL A 9 24.27 -10.90 24.97
CA VAL A 9 22.81 -10.64 24.86
C VAL A 9 22.01 -11.07 26.12
N ALA A 10 22.65 -11.31 27.25
CA ALA A 10 22.05 -11.80 28.49
C ALA A 10 21.40 -10.72 29.38
N LEU A 11 21.15 -9.50 28.91
CA LEU A 11 20.59 -8.41 29.73
C LEU A 11 19.13 -8.01 29.43
N TYR A 12 18.41 -8.74 28.61
CA TYR A 12 16.95 -8.55 28.51
C TYR A 12 16.20 -9.66 29.26
N ALA A 13 16.36 -9.72 30.58
CA ALA A 13 15.34 -10.33 31.43
C ALA A 13 14.05 -9.47 31.24
N PRO A 14 12.89 -10.08 30.92
CA PRO A 14 11.66 -9.30 30.80
C PRO A 14 11.36 -8.68 32.15
N ALA A 15 11.46 -7.35 32.24
CA ALA A 15 10.84 -6.64 33.35
C ALA A 15 9.39 -7.12 33.39
N THR A 16 8.94 -7.68 34.50
CA THR A 16 7.59 -8.22 34.73
C THR A 16 6.57 -7.08 34.86
N ARG A 17 6.47 -6.23 33.84
CA ARG A 17 5.31 -5.36 33.65
C ARG A 17 4.20 -6.22 33.07
N SER A 18 3.08 -6.34 33.76
CA SER A 18 1.88 -6.96 33.22
C SER A 18 1.39 -6.10 32.03
N PHE A 19 1.84 -6.47 30.83
CA PHE A 19 1.43 -5.76 29.62
C PHE A 19 -0.05 -6.04 29.35
N SER A 20 -0.87 -4.99 29.29
CA SER A 20 -2.23 -5.13 28.80
C SER A 20 -2.17 -5.49 27.30
N ARG A 21 -2.47 -6.74 26.95
CA ARG A 21 -2.55 -7.19 25.56
C ARG A 21 -3.47 -6.30 24.72
N GLY A 22 -4.56 -5.78 25.32
CA GLY A 22 -5.45 -4.85 24.66
C GLY A 22 -4.77 -3.52 24.29
N ALA A 23 -3.90 -2.99 25.15
CA ALA A 23 -3.17 -1.75 24.87
C ALA A 23 -2.10 -1.96 23.77
N VAL A 24 -1.44 -3.13 23.75
CA VAL A 24 -0.54 -3.49 22.64
C VAL A 24 -1.31 -3.55 21.32
N LEU A 25 -2.47 -4.22 21.31
CA LEU A 25 -3.31 -4.29 20.11
C LEU A 25 -3.76 -2.89 19.65
N LEU A 26 -4.16 -2.04 20.57
CA LEU A 26 -4.54 -0.65 20.24
C LEU A 26 -3.38 0.11 19.61
N ALA A 27 -2.16 -0.02 20.13
CA ALA A 27 -0.98 0.60 19.53
C ALA A 27 -0.74 0.10 18.09
N MET A 28 -0.85 -1.22 17.84
CA MET A 28 -0.70 -1.80 16.51
C MET A 28 -1.81 -1.36 15.55
N CYS A 29 -3.05 -1.25 16.04
CA CYS A 29 -4.18 -0.74 15.27
C CYS A 29 -4.00 0.75 14.91
N LEU A 30 -3.54 1.58 15.84
CA LEU A 30 -3.20 2.98 15.54
C LEU A 30 -2.09 3.05 14.49
N GLY A 31 -1.08 2.19 14.56
CA GLY A 31 0.00 2.13 13.58
C GLY A 31 -0.50 1.89 12.15
N ILE A 32 -1.38 0.91 11.94
CA ILE A 32 -1.94 0.70 10.60
C ILE A 32 -2.87 1.85 10.21
N MET A 33 -3.64 2.38 11.16
CA MET A 33 -4.57 3.48 10.89
C MET A 33 -3.84 4.73 10.37
N ILE A 34 -2.72 5.15 10.97
CA ILE A 34 -1.98 6.33 10.49
C ILE A 34 -1.48 6.13 9.06
N ALA A 35 -0.94 4.95 8.73
CA ALA A 35 -0.45 4.67 7.38
C ALA A 35 -1.58 4.64 6.34
N GLN A 36 -2.73 4.09 6.70
CA GLN A 36 -3.84 3.92 5.75
C GLN A 36 -4.72 5.18 5.63
N VAL A 37 -4.91 5.93 6.71
CA VAL A 37 -5.58 7.24 6.66
C VAL A 37 -4.75 8.20 5.82
N ASP A 38 -3.43 8.26 6.03
CA ASP A 38 -2.52 9.08 5.24
C ASP A 38 -2.62 8.77 3.74
N THR A 39 -2.64 7.47 3.38
CA THR A 39 -2.78 7.03 2.00
C THR A 39 -4.14 7.37 1.39
N SER A 40 -5.21 7.30 2.16
CA SER A 40 -6.56 7.51 1.65
C SER A 40 -6.94 8.99 1.56
N VAL A 41 -6.56 9.80 2.56
CA VAL A 41 -6.94 11.21 2.66
C VAL A 41 -6.22 12.09 1.65
N ILE A 42 -4.95 11.78 1.30
CA ILE A 42 -4.16 12.59 0.39
C ILE A 42 -4.82 12.77 -0.98
N ASN A 43 -5.55 11.77 -1.45
CA ASN A 43 -6.20 11.81 -2.76
C ASN A 43 -7.29 12.89 -2.86
N LEU A 44 -7.94 13.26 -1.76
CA LEU A 44 -8.88 14.38 -1.70
C LEU A 44 -8.17 15.74 -1.69
N ALA A 45 -6.95 15.79 -1.14
CA ALA A 45 -6.15 17.00 -1.07
C ALA A 45 -5.43 17.33 -2.39
N VAL A 46 -5.34 16.39 -3.34
CA VAL A 46 -4.60 16.54 -4.60
C VAL A 46 -5.02 17.81 -5.35
N GLN A 47 -6.33 18.03 -5.56
CA GLN A 47 -6.83 19.19 -6.28
C GLN A 47 -6.60 20.51 -5.51
N PRO A 48 -6.93 20.63 -4.20
CA PRO A 48 -6.59 21.80 -3.39
C PRO A 48 -5.08 22.11 -3.35
N ILE A 49 -4.22 21.10 -3.25
CA ILE A 49 -2.75 21.25 -3.33
C ILE A 49 -2.35 21.80 -4.69
N GLY A 50 -2.94 21.25 -5.77
CA GLY A 50 -2.72 21.70 -7.13
C GLY A 50 -3.05 23.18 -7.33
N SER A 51 -4.18 23.62 -6.78
CA SER A 51 -4.59 25.01 -6.81
C SER A 51 -3.69 25.92 -5.97
N ALA A 52 -3.30 25.48 -4.77
CA ALA A 52 -2.47 26.26 -3.84
C ALA A 52 -1.04 26.50 -4.38
N PHE A 53 -0.45 25.51 -5.04
CA PHE A 53 0.93 25.59 -5.55
C PHE A 53 1.01 25.78 -7.05
N HIS A 54 -0.11 25.95 -7.77
CA HIS A 54 -0.17 25.97 -9.23
C HIS A 54 0.56 24.78 -9.86
N ALA A 55 0.39 23.60 -9.24
CA ALA A 55 1.16 22.42 -9.56
C ALA A 55 0.60 21.68 -10.78
N SER A 56 1.51 21.12 -11.60
CA SER A 56 1.15 20.25 -12.70
C SER A 56 0.61 18.90 -12.20
N VAL A 57 -0.14 18.19 -13.03
CA VAL A 57 -0.61 16.81 -12.73
C VAL A 57 0.58 15.90 -12.41
N THR A 58 1.69 16.06 -13.12
CA THR A 58 2.95 15.34 -12.86
C THR A 58 3.45 15.56 -11.44
N ALA A 59 3.46 16.80 -10.95
CA ALA A 59 3.87 17.11 -9.58
C ALA A 59 2.91 16.49 -8.55
N LEU A 60 1.61 16.51 -8.84
CA LEU A 60 0.57 15.90 -8.00
C LEU A 60 0.67 14.38 -7.96
N GLN A 61 1.02 13.73 -9.06
CA GLN A 61 1.36 12.29 -9.07
C GLN A 61 2.52 12.00 -8.11
N TRP A 62 3.58 12.81 -8.13
CA TRP A 62 4.70 12.65 -7.20
C TRP A 62 4.33 12.89 -5.73
N VAL A 63 3.38 13.77 -5.43
CA VAL A 63 2.87 13.94 -4.05
C VAL A 63 2.28 12.64 -3.51
N VAL A 64 1.58 11.87 -4.35
CA VAL A 64 1.00 10.58 -3.96
C VAL A 64 2.03 9.46 -4.07
N ASP A 65 2.74 9.39 -5.20
CA ASP A 65 3.60 8.26 -5.53
C ASP A 65 4.90 8.20 -4.73
N SER A 66 5.45 9.34 -4.29
CA SER A 66 6.67 9.34 -3.47
C SER A 66 6.51 8.53 -2.18
N TYR A 67 5.33 8.56 -1.55
CA TYR A 67 5.01 7.70 -0.42
C TYR A 67 4.96 6.22 -0.83
N ASN A 68 4.14 5.88 -1.82
CA ASN A 68 3.94 4.50 -2.27
C ASN A 68 5.25 3.87 -2.73
N PHE A 69 6.03 4.62 -3.51
CA PHE A 69 7.33 4.22 -4.04
C PHE A 69 8.34 3.91 -2.92
N VAL A 70 8.57 4.87 -2.02
CA VAL A 70 9.53 4.70 -0.92
C VAL A 70 9.09 3.58 0.02
N TYR A 71 7.79 3.50 0.30
CA TYR A 71 7.23 2.41 1.09
C TYR A 71 7.46 1.05 0.42
N ALA A 72 7.18 0.90 -0.88
CA ALA A 72 7.40 -0.34 -1.62
C ALA A 72 8.87 -0.80 -1.58
N VAL A 73 9.78 0.14 -1.86
CA VAL A 73 11.22 -0.10 -1.89
C VAL A 73 11.77 -0.52 -0.53
N LEU A 74 11.36 0.18 0.54
CA LEU A 74 11.91 -0.02 1.87
C LEU A 74 11.17 -1.07 2.72
N LEU A 75 10.05 -1.60 2.25
CA LEU A 75 9.18 -2.49 3.04
C LEU A 75 9.92 -3.72 3.58
N LEU A 76 10.69 -4.40 2.73
CA LEU A 76 11.45 -5.59 3.12
C LEU A 76 12.59 -5.24 4.08
N SER A 77 13.30 -4.15 3.80
CA SER A 77 14.39 -3.67 4.65
C SER A 77 13.90 -3.13 5.99
N GLY A 78 12.76 -2.45 6.02
CA GLY A 78 12.15 -1.97 7.26
C GLY A 78 11.79 -3.11 8.20
N GLY A 79 11.25 -4.21 7.65
CA GLY A 79 11.00 -5.43 8.42
C GLY A 79 12.29 -6.04 8.98
N LEU A 80 13.33 -6.11 8.17
CA LEU A 80 14.64 -6.60 8.60
C LEU A 80 15.27 -5.71 9.68
N VAL A 81 15.21 -4.39 9.54
CA VAL A 81 15.69 -3.43 10.55
C VAL A 81 14.97 -3.66 11.88
N ALA A 82 13.65 -3.82 11.86
CA ALA A 82 12.87 -4.11 13.06
C ALA A 82 13.26 -5.45 13.71
N ASP A 83 13.51 -6.49 12.93
CA ASP A 83 13.94 -7.78 13.43
C ASP A 83 15.36 -7.74 14.03
N LEU A 84 16.30 -6.99 13.41
CA LEU A 84 17.70 -6.91 13.87
C LEU A 84 17.88 -6.01 15.10
N TYR A 85 17.26 -4.82 15.09
CA TYR A 85 17.53 -3.78 16.09
C TYR A 85 16.44 -3.64 17.16
N GLY A 86 15.31 -4.31 16.97
CA GLY A 86 14.19 -4.30 17.92
C GLY A 86 12.89 -3.90 17.27
N ARG A 87 11.86 -4.71 17.51
CA ARG A 87 10.54 -4.54 16.89
C ARG A 87 9.79 -3.35 17.47
N ARG A 88 9.84 -3.15 18.80
CA ARG A 88 9.28 -1.96 19.45
C ARG A 88 9.97 -0.70 18.94
N LEU A 89 11.30 -0.71 18.90
CA LEU A 89 12.09 0.41 18.40
C LEU A 89 11.73 0.73 16.95
N GLY A 90 11.67 -0.27 16.06
CA GLY A 90 11.29 -0.11 14.66
C GLY A 90 9.88 0.48 14.49
N PHE A 91 8.92 0.01 15.29
CA PHE A 91 7.56 0.55 15.31
C PHE A 91 7.52 2.01 15.76
N MET A 92 8.20 2.34 16.87
CA MET A 92 8.24 3.71 17.41
C MET A 92 8.95 4.68 16.47
N LEU A 93 10.09 4.28 15.88
CA LEU A 93 10.79 5.08 14.89
C LEU A 93 9.92 5.32 13.66
N GLY A 94 9.23 4.28 13.17
CA GLY A 94 8.30 4.41 12.06
C GLY A 94 7.16 5.39 12.36
N ALA A 95 6.53 5.29 13.53
CA ALA A 95 5.48 6.21 13.97
C ALA A 95 6.01 7.66 14.14
N ALA A 96 7.20 7.82 14.74
CA ALA A 96 7.81 9.13 14.93
C ALA A 96 8.20 9.79 13.59
N VAL A 97 8.77 9.02 12.65
CA VAL A 97 9.09 9.51 11.30
C VAL A 97 7.83 9.92 10.56
N MET A 98 6.77 9.11 10.57
CA MET A 98 5.49 9.47 9.95
C MET A 98 4.92 10.75 10.55
N THR A 99 4.91 10.87 11.87
CA THR A 99 4.40 12.05 12.58
C THR A 99 5.19 13.31 12.23
N GLY A 100 6.53 13.24 12.28
CA GLY A 100 7.39 14.37 11.94
C GLY A 100 7.32 14.75 10.46
N ALA A 101 7.27 13.76 9.57
CA ALA A 101 7.12 13.99 8.13
C ALA A 101 5.74 14.58 7.79
N SER A 102 4.67 14.18 8.50
CA SER A 102 3.34 14.79 8.35
C SER A 102 3.34 16.26 8.78
N LEU A 103 4.07 16.62 9.85
CA LEU A 103 4.27 18.03 10.21
C LEU A 103 5.04 18.78 9.12
N LEU A 104 6.11 18.18 8.56
CA LEU A 104 6.81 18.77 7.42
C LEU A 104 5.90 19.01 6.23
N CYS A 105 5.01 18.07 5.91
CA CYS A 105 3.99 18.21 4.85
C CYS A 105 2.99 19.32 5.18
N ALA A 106 2.51 19.40 6.42
CA ALA A 106 1.54 20.41 6.86
C ALA A 106 2.08 21.84 6.73
N PHE A 107 3.36 22.04 6.96
CA PHE A 107 4.04 23.33 6.87
C PHE A 107 4.86 23.52 5.58
N ALA A 108 4.64 22.68 4.55
CA ALA A 108 5.42 22.74 3.32
C ALA A 108 5.27 24.09 2.60
N PRO A 109 6.36 24.83 2.36
CA PRO A 109 6.31 26.11 1.66
C PRO A 109 6.15 25.97 0.14
N GLY A 110 6.27 24.75 -0.39
CA GLY A 110 6.16 24.46 -1.81
C GLY A 110 6.05 22.97 -2.10
N ILE A 111 5.70 22.65 -3.35
CA ILE A 111 5.42 21.28 -3.79
C ILE A 111 6.62 20.32 -3.62
N GLY A 112 7.85 20.80 -3.81
CA GLY A 112 9.07 19.99 -3.63
C GLY A 112 9.28 19.54 -2.18
N THR A 113 9.05 20.43 -1.21
CA THR A 113 9.10 20.08 0.22
C THR A 113 7.97 19.10 0.58
N LEU A 114 6.80 19.28 0.00
CA LEU A 114 5.68 18.37 0.18
C LEU A 114 6.02 16.96 -0.34
N ILE A 115 6.58 16.85 -1.54
CA ILE A 115 7.02 15.56 -2.11
C ILE A 115 8.09 14.90 -1.23
N ALA A 116 9.06 15.67 -0.74
CA ALA A 116 10.09 15.15 0.17
C ALA A 116 9.49 14.66 1.50
N GLY A 117 8.54 15.41 2.07
CA GLY A 117 7.78 14.99 3.25
C GLY A 117 7.02 13.69 3.01
N ARG A 118 6.36 13.54 1.87
CA ARG A 118 5.66 12.32 1.46
C ARG A 118 6.61 11.11 1.33
N ALA A 119 7.79 11.32 0.76
CA ALA A 119 8.83 10.28 0.72
C ALA A 119 9.24 9.83 2.14
N LEU A 120 9.42 10.78 3.06
CA LEU A 120 9.72 10.48 4.47
C LEU A 120 8.56 9.75 5.17
N THR A 121 7.28 10.08 4.90
CA THR A 121 6.16 9.29 5.43
C THR A 121 6.23 7.85 4.93
N GLY A 122 6.67 7.62 3.68
CA GLY A 122 6.91 6.28 3.13
C GLY A 122 7.99 5.49 3.88
N VAL A 123 9.08 6.15 4.29
CA VAL A 123 10.12 5.55 5.18
C VAL A 123 9.50 5.10 6.50
N GLY A 124 8.70 5.98 7.13
CA GLY A 124 8.02 5.68 8.38
C GLY A 124 7.09 4.47 8.26
N ALA A 125 6.28 4.40 7.21
CA ALA A 125 5.37 3.29 6.95
C ALA A 125 6.10 1.97 6.74
N ALA A 126 7.25 1.99 6.03
CA ALA A 126 8.08 0.82 5.78
C ALA A 126 8.68 0.20 7.06
N LEU A 127 8.95 1.02 8.08
CA LEU A 127 9.37 0.55 9.41
C LEU A 127 8.20 0.08 10.25
N LEU A 128 7.13 0.86 10.28
CA LEU A 128 5.98 0.71 11.18
C LEU A 128 5.18 -0.57 10.92
N LEU A 129 4.81 -0.81 9.65
CA LEU A 129 3.86 -1.87 9.33
C LEU A 129 4.43 -3.28 9.51
N PRO A 130 5.64 -3.62 9.03
CA PRO A 130 6.24 -4.92 9.31
C PRO A 130 6.50 -5.14 10.80
N ALA A 131 6.97 -4.11 11.51
CA ALA A 131 7.20 -4.17 12.94
C ALA A 131 5.91 -4.49 13.71
N SER A 132 4.77 -3.89 13.32
CA SER A 132 3.46 -4.14 13.95
C SER A 132 3.05 -5.61 13.83
N LEU A 133 3.20 -6.21 12.65
CA LEU A 133 2.90 -7.62 12.39
C LEU A 133 3.84 -8.55 13.17
N ALA A 134 5.12 -8.20 13.28
CA ALA A 134 6.11 -8.96 14.03
C ALA A 134 5.83 -8.90 15.54
N ILE A 135 5.42 -7.75 16.09
CA ILE A 135 5.00 -7.60 17.49
C ILE A 135 3.75 -8.45 17.76
N ILE A 136 2.75 -8.42 16.90
CA ILE A 136 1.54 -9.26 17.04
C ILE A 136 1.91 -10.74 17.10
N ARG A 137 2.86 -11.20 16.28
CA ARG A 137 3.32 -12.59 16.26
C ARG A 137 3.96 -13.00 17.59
N VAL A 138 4.72 -12.11 18.22
CA VAL A 138 5.40 -12.37 19.51
C VAL A 138 4.43 -12.35 20.68
N VAL A 139 3.55 -11.37 20.73
CA VAL A 139 2.61 -11.18 21.86
C VAL A 139 1.48 -12.22 21.85
N TRP A 140 1.10 -12.72 20.67
CA TRP A 140 0.11 -13.79 20.47
C TRP A 140 0.71 -14.98 19.72
N PRO A 141 1.50 -15.84 20.42
CA PRO A 141 2.14 -17.00 19.78
C PRO A 141 1.14 -18.08 19.34
N GLU A 142 0.00 -18.18 20.02
CA GLU A 142 -1.04 -19.14 19.68
C GLU A 142 -1.75 -18.79 18.37
N PRO A 143 -1.82 -19.72 17.38
CA PRO A 143 -2.36 -19.44 16.05
C PRO A 143 -3.79 -18.91 16.05
N ALA A 144 -4.68 -19.47 16.87
CA ALA A 144 -6.10 -19.08 16.92
C ALA A 144 -6.27 -17.66 17.51
N ALA A 145 -5.55 -17.31 18.59
CA ALA A 145 -5.57 -15.98 19.19
C ALA A 145 -4.95 -14.94 18.23
N ARG A 146 -3.82 -15.29 17.61
CA ARG A 146 -3.15 -14.46 16.63
C ARG A 146 -4.03 -14.18 15.42
N GLY A 147 -4.74 -15.19 14.90
CA GLY A 147 -5.67 -15.01 13.77
C GLY A 147 -6.78 -14.00 14.07
N ARG A 148 -7.36 -14.04 15.28
CA ARG A 148 -8.36 -13.05 15.72
C ARG A 148 -7.79 -11.63 15.78
N VAL A 149 -6.60 -11.48 16.36
CA VAL A 149 -5.91 -10.18 16.49
C VAL A 149 -5.53 -9.60 15.13
N LEU A 150 -5.00 -10.43 14.23
CA LEU A 150 -4.71 -10.02 12.85
C LEU A 150 -5.99 -9.61 12.10
N GLY A 151 -7.13 -10.27 12.37
CA GLY A 151 -8.43 -9.87 11.85
C GLY A 151 -8.84 -8.47 12.29
N ILE A 152 -8.69 -8.13 13.58
CA ILE A 152 -8.96 -6.78 14.12
C ILE A 152 -8.00 -5.76 13.48
N TRP A 153 -6.71 -6.06 13.45
CA TRP A 153 -5.70 -5.21 12.82
C TRP A 153 -6.02 -4.95 11.36
N ALA A 154 -6.39 -5.98 10.59
CA ALA A 154 -6.78 -5.83 9.19
C ALA A 154 -8.07 -5.03 9.00
N SER A 155 -9.02 -5.14 9.94
CA SER A 155 -10.26 -4.32 9.91
C SER A 155 -9.97 -2.83 10.07
N CYS A 156 -8.92 -2.45 10.81
CA CYS A 156 -8.49 -1.05 10.90
C CYS A 156 -8.04 -0.48 9.54
N ASN A 157 -7.54 -1.32 8.62
CA ASN A 157 -7.25 -0.93 7.25
C ASN A 157 -8.53 -0.47 6.52
N GLY A 158 -9.59 -1.30 6.58
CA GLY A 158 -10.89 -0.94 5.99
C GLY A 158 -11.52 0.30 6.64
N LEU A 159 -11.41 0.42 7.97
CA LEU A 159 -11.91 1.59 8.70
C LEU A 159 -11.18 2.88 8.27
N ALA A 160 -9.88 2.81 8.03
CA ALA A 160 -9.11 3.96 7.57
C ALA A 160 -9.55 4.46 6.18
N PHE A 161 -9.98 3.55 5.30
CA PHE A 161 -10.57 3.92 3.99
C PHE A 161 -11.95 4.56 4.11
N VAL A 162 -12.67 4.38 5.21
CA VAL A 162 -13.92 5.11 5.50
C VAL A 162 -13.60 6.46 6.15
N VAL A 163 -12.78 6.44 7.19
CA VAL A 163 -12.46 7.62 8.02
C VAL A 163 -11.64 8.65 7.24
N GLY A 164 -10.65 8.20 6.44
CA GLY A 164 -9.77 9.09 5.68
C GLY A 164 -10.54 10.03 4.76
N PRO A 165 -11.29 9.54 3.79
CA PRO A 165 -12.04 10.38 2.87
C PRO A 165 -13.12 11.22 3.58
N SER A 166 -13.87 10.66 4.52
CA SER A 166 -14.96 11.38 5.20
C SER A 166 -14.45 12.54 6.05
N LEU A 167 -13.55 12.27 7.00
CA LEU A 167 -12.96 13.32 7.83
C LEU A 167 -12.05 14.23 7.03
N GLY A 168 -11.25 13.66 6.11
CA GLY A 168 -10.34 14.41 5.28
C GLY A 168 -11.04 15.44 4.41
N GLY A 169 -12.13 15.05 3.76
CA GLY A 169 -12.93 15.97 2.95
C GLY A 169 -13.48 17.16 3.76
N ILE A 170 -14.06 16.89 4.93
CA ILE A 170 -14.57 17.92 5.85
C ILE A 170 -13.42 18.83 6.34
N LEU A 171 -12.30 18.25 6.71
CA LEU A 171 -11.13 19.00 7.18
C LEU A 171 -10.57 19.91 6.07
N ILE A 172 -10.46 19.42 4.85
CA ILE A 172 -9.98 20.21 3.70
C ILE A 172 -10.88 21.40 3.45
N GLU A 173 -12.19 21.18 3.47
CA GLU A 173 -13.18 22.25 3.19
C GLU A 173 -13.15 23.36 4.21
N HIS A 174 -12.98 23.04 5.49
CA HIS A 174 -13.05 24.03 6.59
C HIS A 174 -11.70 24.62 6.97
N PHE A 175 -10.60 23.84 6.84
CA PHE A 175 -9.28 24.20 7.35
C PHE A 175 -8.18 24.16 6.28
N GLY A 176 -8.53 23.84 5.01
CA GLY A 176 -7.59 23.74 3.90
C GLY A 176 -6.83 22.41 3.85
N TRP A 177 -6.07 22.22 2.77
CA TRP A 177 -5.38 20.97 2.45
C TRP A 177 -4.36 20.53 3.51
N ASN A 178 -3.75 21.46 4.24
CA ASN A 178 -2.77 21.20 5.30
C ASN A 178 -3.35 20.34 6.44
N SER A 179 -4.66 20.49 6.69
CA SER A 179 -5.35 19.86 7.81
C SER A 179 -5.31 18.34 7.78
N VAL A 180 -5.20 17.73 6.59
CA VAL A 180 -5.12 16.27 6.46
C VAL A 180 -3.85 15.71 7.09
N PHE A 181 -2.75 16.45 7.05
CA PHE A 181 -1.50 16.05 7.67
C PHE A 181 -1.54 16.21 9.19
N PHE A 182 -2.23 17.23 9.70
CA PHE A 182 -2.44 17.38 11.14
C PHE A 182 -3.29 16.25 11.74
N LEU A 183 -4.16 15.60 10.96
CA LEU A 183 -4.93 14.44 11.41
C LEU A 183 -4.01 13.26 11.82
N ILE A 184 -2.87 13.10 11.13
CA ILE A 184 -1.90 12.02 11.38
C ILE A 184 -1.12 12.23 12.69
N VAL A 185 -0.88 13.49 13.06
CA VAL A 185 -0.01 13.84 14.21
C VAL A 185 -0.49 13.28 15.54
N PRO A 186 -1.75 13.51 15.99
CA PRO A 186 -2.21 12.96 17.26
C PRO A 186 -2.29 11.44 17.25
N LEU A 187 -2.65 10.84 16.13
CA LEU A 187 -2.71 9.37 15.99
C LEU A 187 -1.33 8.75 16.08
N GLY A 188 -0.32 9.35 15.41
CA GLY A 188 1.05 8.87 15.44
C GLY A 188 1.72 9.08 16.79
N ALA A 189 1.49 10.21 17.44
CA ALA A 189 1.96 10.47 18.80
C ALA A 189 1.35 9.47 19.80
N ALA A 190 0.04 9.19 19.69
CA ALA A 190 -0.63 8.18 20.52
C ALA A 190 -0.09 6.76 20.27
N ALA A 191 0.13 6.38 19.01
CA ALA A 191 0.71 5.07 18.67
C ALA A 191 2.12 4.91 19.26
N CYS A 192 2.96 5.95 19.13
CA CYS A 192 4.31 5.98 19.69
C CYS A 192 4.30 5.88 21.23
N ALA A 193 3.49 6.71 21.90
CA ALA A 193 3.36 6.73 23.35
C ALA A 193 2.84 5.38 23.90
N LEU A 194 1.79 4.83 23.32
CA LEU A 194 1.26 3.53 23.70
C LEU A 194 2.30 2.42 23.49
N ALA A 195 3.01 2.42 22.37
CA ALA A 195 4.04 1.43 22.11
C ALA A 195 5.18 1.52 23.13
N ALA A 196 5.64 2.73 23.47
CA ALA A 196 6.66 2.96 24.49
C ALA A 196 6.26 2.42 25.86
N MET A 197 4.97 2.54 26.21
CA MET A 197 4.44 2.16 27.53
C MET A 197 4.09 0.68 27.63
N THR A 198 3.65 0.04 26.53
CA THR A 198 2.97 -1.26 26.61
C THR A 198 3.61 -2.37 25.78
N VAL A 199 4.40 -2.05 24.75
CA VAL A 199 4.99 -3.08 23.87
C VAL A 199 6.30 -3.58 24.47
N PRO A 200 6.46 -4.90 24.69
CA PRO A 200 7.76 -5.46 25.09
C PRO A 200 8.75 -5.38 23.94
N GLU A 201 10.03 -5.09 24.25
CA GLU A 201 11.06 -5.17 23.22
C GLU A 201 11.33 -6.62 22.83
N SER A 202 11.53 -6.84 21.53
CA SER A 202 11.88 -8.15 20.97
C SER A 202 12.69 -7.98 19.70
N ALA A 203 13.68 -8.83 19.49
CA ALA A 203 14.52 -8.87 18.30
C ALA A 203 14.78 -10.33 17.91
N ASP A 204 15.13 -10.56 16.65
CA ASP A 204 15.55 -11.87 16.14
C ASP A 204 16.70 -11.66 15.14
N PRO A 205 17.93 -11.45 15.64
CA PRO A 205 19.08 -11.13 14.79
C PRO A 205 19.68 -12.35 14.07
N HIS A 206 19.17 -13.57 14.30
CA HIS A 206 19.81 -14.78 13.79
C HIS A 206 19.63 -14.96 12.28
N GLY A 207 20.76 -15.05 11.55
CA GLY A 207 20.81 -15.48 10.15
C GLY A 207 20.30 -14.49 9.11
N ARG A 208 20.12 -13.23 9.47
CA ARG A 208 19.64 -12.19 8.53
C ARG A 208 20.71 -11.15 8.26
N HIS A 209 20.91 -10.83 6.97
CA HIS A 209 21.85 -9.81 6.51
C HIS A 209 21.12 -8.76 5.67
N PHE A 210 21.57 -7.52 5.77
CA PHE A 210 21.01 -6.42 5.00
C PHE A 210 21.58 -6.44 3.56
N ASP A 211 20.73 -6.71 2.59
CA ASP A 211 21.09 -6.69 1.18
C ASP A 211 20.95 -5.27 0.57
N LEU A 212 21.95 -4.44 0.80
CA LEU A 212 21.98 -3.08 0.25
C LEU A 212 21.98 -3.06 -1.29
N ARG A 213 22.59 -4.09 -1.95
CA ARG A 213 22.66 -4.15 -3.41
C ARG A 213 21.30 -4.44 -4.02
N GLY A 214 20.61 -5.48 -3.53
CA GLY A 214 19.25 -5.78 -3.95
C GLY A 214 18.30 -4.60 -3.68
N GLN A 215 18.45 -3.93 -2.53
CA GLN A 215 17.65 -2.75 -2.18
C GLN A 215 17.84 -1.60 -3.18
N LEU A 216 19.08 -1.22 -3.50
CA LEU A 216 19.37 -0.13 -4.43
C LEU A 216 18.95 -0.46 -5.87
N LEU A 217 19.18 -1.69 -6.32
CA LEU A 217 18.78 -2.13 -7.65
C LEU A 217 17.23 -2.22 -7.78
N GLY A 218 16.55 -2.72 -6.76
CA GLY A 218 15.09 -2.72 -6.68
C GLY A 218 14.51 -1.30 -6.71
N ALA A 219 15.12 -0.38 -5.94
CA ALA A 219 14.78 1.04 -5.94
C ALA A 219 14.97 1.68 -7.32
N ALA A 220 16.11 1.45 -7.96
CA ALA A 220 16.40 1.97 -9.29
C ALA A 220 15.43 1.41 -10.35
N THR A 221 15.08 0.12 -10.24
CA THR A 221 14.09 -0.51 -11.13
C THR A 221 12.71 0.13 -11.00
N LEU A 222 12.15 0.13 -9.78
CA LEU A 222 10.79 0.67 -9.55
C LEU A 222 10.75 2.18 -9.81
N GLY A 223 11.77 2.92 -9.34
CA GLY A 223 11.86 4.37 -9.54
C GLY A 223 12.01 4.75 -11.00
N GLY A 224 12.82 4.02 -11.75
CA GLY A 224 13.00 4.26 -13.18
C GLY A 224 11.72 3.98 -13.97
N ILE A 225 10.95 2.93 -13.64
CA ILE A 225 9.66 2.63 -14.28
C ILE A 225 8.63 3.71 -13.92
N ALA A 226 8.51 4.08 -12.64
CA ALA A 226 7.57 5.12 -12.22
C ALA A 226 7.89 6.48 -12.83
N PHE A 227 9.17 6.88 -12.82
CA PHE A 227 9.61 8.12 -13.45
C PHE A 227 9.35 8.11 -14.97
N ALA A 228 9.66 7.01 -15.65
CA ALA A 228 9.40 6.90 -17.09
C ALA A 228 7.91 7.02 -17.41
N ALA A 229 7.05 6.39 -16.60
CA ALA A 229 5.60 6.48 -16.75
C ALA A 229 5.11 7.93 -16.59
N ILE A 230 5.63 8.69 -15.62
CA ILE A 230 5.25 10.08 -15.35
C ILE A 230 5.85 11.03 -16.39
N ALA A 231 7.14 10.86 -16.74
CA ALA A 231 7.86 11.74 -17.68
C ALA A 231 7.49 11.51 -19.16
N GLY A 232 6.85 10.39 -19.49
CA GLY A 232 6.47 10.04 -20.86
C GLY A 232 5.54 11.04 -21.54
N ARG A 233 4.83 11.85 -20.73
CA ARG A 233 3.95 12.93 -21.21
C ARG A 233 4.70 14.09 -21.87
N ASP A 234 5.89 14.44 -21.37
CA ASP A 234 6.57 15.69 -21.77
C ASP A 234 7.26 15.59 -23.13
N GLY A 235 7.13 14.45 -23.85
CA GLY A 235 7.61 14.23 -25.21
C GLY A 235 9.13 14.24 -25.38
N GLY A 236 9.89 14.41 -24.29
CA GLY A 236 11.35 14.36 -24.27
C GLY A 236 11.89 12.93 -24.29
N VAL A 237 13.21 12.78 -24.34
CA VAL A 237 13.88 11.49 -24.30
C VAL A 237 14.11 10.95 -22.88
N ALA A 238 13.77 11.73 -21.83
CA ALA A 238 14.04 11.39 -20.42
C ALA A 238 13.37 10.07 -19.98
N TRP A 239 12.14 9.82 -20.46
CA TRP A 239 11.42 8.57 -20.18
C TRP A 239 12.14 7.32 -20.74
N ALA A 240 12.74 7.45 -21.96
CA ALA A 240 13.45 6.35 -22.58
C ALA A 240 14.75 6.03 -21.82
N TYR A 241 15.49 7.06 -21.38
CA TYR A 241 16.65 6.86 -20.51
C TYR A 241 16.27 6.22 -19.18
N ALA A 242 15.17 6.67 -18.56
CA ALA A 242 14.69 6.09 -17.31
C ALA A 242 14.30 4.61 -17.47
N LEU A 243 13.62 4.24 -18.56
CA LEU A 243 13.33 2.84 -18.88
C LEU A 243 14.60 2.04 -19.13
N GLY A 244 15.60 2.60 -19.83
CA GLY A 244 16.88 1.97 -20.02
C GLY A 244 17.59 1.69 -18.69
N VAL A 245 17.65 2.67 -17.81
CA VAL A 245 18.18 2.52 -16.44
C VAL A 245 17.41 1.46 -15.66
N ALA A 246 16.08 1.51 -15.70
CA ALA A 246 15.24 0.53 -15.03
C ALA A 246 15.46 -0.90 -15.54
N ALA A 247 15.58 -1.08 -16.86
CA ALA A 247 15.83 -2.38 -17.46
C ALA A 247 17.20 -2.94 -17.05
N VAL A 248 18.25 -2.11 -17.08
CA VAL A 248 19.59 -2.50 -16.62
C VAL A 248 19.56 -2.81 -15.12
N ALA A 249 18.92 -1.97 -14.30
CA ALA A 249 18.80 -2.20 -12.86
C ALA A 249 18.05 -3.50 -12.57
N LEU A 250 16.97 -3.80 -13.31
CA LEU A 250 16.21 -5.05 -13.16
C LEU A 250 17.07 -6.28 -13.50
N ILE A 251 17.84 -6.24 -14.60
CA ILE A 251 18.72 -7.34 -14.97
C ILE A 251 19.78 -7.54 -13.88
N LEU A 252 20.40 -6.47 -13.41
CA LEU A 252 21.41 -6.54 -12.34
C LEU A 252 20.79 -7.02 -11.02
N PHE A 253 19.56 -6.59 -10.70
CA PHE A 253 18.79 -7.06 -9.56
C PHE A 253 18.57 -8.58 -9.63
N LEU A 254 18.03 -9.08 -10.74
CA LEU A 254 17.79 -10.52 -10.92
C LEU A 254 19.08 -11.34 -10.84
N VAL A 255 20.18 -10.84 -11.40
CA VAL A 255 21.49 -11.48 -11.30
C VAL A 255 22.02 -11.46 -9.86
N ALA A 256 21.89 -10.35 -9.15
CA ALA A 256 22.31 -10.21 -7.76
C ALA A 256 21.52 -11.15 -6.84
N GLU A 257 20.20 -11.18 -6.95
CA GLU A 257 19.30 -12.06 -6.19
C GLU A 257 19.59 -13.54 -6.48
N HIS A 258 19.79 -13.89 -7.75
CA HIS A 258 20.13 -15.26 -8.11
C HIS A 258 21.47 -15.71 -7.51
N ARG A 259 22.48 -14.82 -7.47
CA ARG A 259 23.80 -15.11 -6.87
C ARG A 259 23.77 -15.12 -5.35
N ALA A 260 22.93 -14.30 -4.71
CA ALA A 260 22.79 -14.21 -3.27
C ALA A 260 22.12 -15.47 -2.66
N GLY A 261 21.33 -16.21 -3.42
CA GLY A 261 20.73 -17.48 -3.01
C GLY A 261 19.91 -17.34 -1.72
N ALA A 262 20.36 -17.99 -0.65
CA ALA A 262 19.67 -17.93 0.65
C ALA A 262 19.73 -16.55 1.35
N GLY A 263 20.69 -15.69 0.96
CA GLY A 263 20.82 -14.31 1.46
C GLY A 263 20.09 -13.28 0.61
N ALA A 264 19.38 -13.69 -0.45
CA ALA A 264 18.64 -12.81 -1.35
C ALA A 264 17.54 -12.03 -0.62
N LEU A 265 17.36 -10.75 -0.99
CA LEU A 265 16.25 -9.91 -0.52
C LEU A 265 14.91 -10.48 -1.01
N VAL A 266 14.89 -10.93 -2.27
CA VAL A 266 13.74 -11.54 -2.92
C VAL A 266 14.10 -12.98 -3.33
N SER A 267 13.50 -13.96 -2.67
CA SER A 267 13.69 -15.37 -3.02
C SER A 267 13.02 -15.69 -4.36
N LEU A 268 13.77 -15.61 -5.46
CA LEU A 268 13.26 -15.79 -6.82
C LEU A 268 12.66 -17.19 -7.06
N ASP A 269 13.06 -18.20 -6.31
CA ASP A 269 12.52 -19.55 -6.37
C ASP A 269 11.02 -19.62 -5.99
N LEU A 270 10.52 -18.68 -5.19
CA LEU A 270 9.09 -18.58 -4.86
C LEU A 270 8.23 -18.32 -6.11
N PHE A 271 8.76 -17.58 -7.07
CA PHE A 271 8.06 -17.27 -8.33
C PHE A 271 7.97 -18.47 -9.30
N ARG A 272 8.62 -19.58 -8.99
CA ARG A 272 8.44 -20.85 -9.75
C ARG A 272 7.09 -21.50 -9.42
N ASN A 273 6.51 -21.18 -8.27
CA ASN A 273 5.16 -21.63 -7.92
C ASN A 273 4.11 -20.76 -8.62
N ALA A 274 3.31 -21.38 -9.48
CA ALA A 274 2.29 -20.67 -10.28
C ALA A 274 1.25 -19.96 -9.43
N ALA A 275 0.81 -20.57 -8.31
CA ALA A 275 -0.19 -19.96 -7.43
C ALA A 275 0.37 -18.72 -6.69
N PHE A 276 1.62 -18.78 -6.22
CA PHE A 276 2.30 -17.63 -5.61
C PHE A 276 2.44 -16.48 -6.59
N THR A 277 2.97 -16.77 -7.78
CA THR A 277 3.18 -15.77 -8.84
C THR A 277 1.85 -15.17 -9.30
N GLY A 278 0.85 -16.01 -9.53
CA GLY A 278 -0.48 -15.55 -9.92
C GLY A 278 -1.14 -14.67 -8.88
N ALA A 279 -1.12 -15.07 -7.60
CA ALA A 279 -1.67 -14.26 -6.51
C ALA A 279 -0.94 -12.92 -6.36
N THR A 280 0.38 -12.91 -6.52
CA THR A 280 1.22 -11.72 -6.44
C THR A 280 0.92 -10.75 -7.58
N LEU A 281 0.89 -11.23 -8.84
CA LEU A 281 0.56 -10.42 -10.02
C LEU A 281 -0.86 -9.87 -9.96
N THR A 282 -1.82 -10.73 -9.55
CA THR A 282 -3.23 -10.32 -9.39
C THR A 282 -3.37 -9.22 -8.33
N THR A 283 -2.61 -9.31 -7.22
CA THR A 283 -2.61 -8.26 -6.19
C THR A 283 -2.07 -6.94 -6.74
N GLY A 284 -1.00 -6.97 -7.53
CA GLY A 284 -0.47 -5.79 -8.21
C GLY A 284 -1.48 -5.18 -9.19
N SER A 285 -2.14 -6.00 -9.99
CA SER A 285 -3.17 -5.57 -10.93
C SER A 285 -4.40 -4.96 -10.21
N MET A 286 -4.81 -5.55 -9.08
CA MET A 286 -5.89 -5.01 -8.24
C MET A 286 -5.56 -3.59 -7.78
N THR A 287 -4.40 -3.39 -7.20
CA THR A 287 -4.02 -2.08 -6.67
C THR A 287 -3.69 -1.07 -7.76
N PHE A 288 -3.21 -1.50 -8.91
CA PHE A 288 -3.04 -0.66 -10.10
C PHE A 288 -4.34 0.08 -10.47
N GLY A 289 -5.45 -0.65 -10.62
CA GLY A 289 -6.73 -0.03 -10.96
C GLY A 289 -7.31 0.80 -9.82
N ILE A 290 -7.30 0.28 -8.58
CA ILE A 290 -7.92 0.94 -7.42
C ILE A 290 -7.19 2.23 -7.04
N TYR A 291 -5.85 2.25 -6.99
CA TYR A 291 -5.12 3.46 -6.62
C TYR A 291 -5.19 4.54 -7.70
N GLY A 292 -5.20 4.14 -8.98
CA GLY A 292 -5.50 5.07 -10.07
C GLY A 292 -6.91 5.66 -9.97
N LEU A 293 -7.92 4.84 -9.65
CA LEU A 293 -9.30 5.28 -9.42
C LEU A 293 -9.38 6.28 -8.25
N ILE A 294 -8.82 5.92 -7.08
CA ILE A 294 -8.88 6.76 -5.87
C ILE A 294 -8.12 8.09 -6.08
N PHE A 295 -7.07 8.10 -6.90
CA PHE A 295 -6.34 9.31 -7.28
C PHE A 295 -7.14 10.19 -8.23
N LEU A 296 -7.68 9.61 -9.31
CA LEU A 296 -8.27 10.39 -10.42
C LEU A 296 -9.71 10.82 -10.17
N LEU A 297 -10.52 9.99 -9.52
CA LEU A 297 -11.95 10.25 -9.40
C LEU A 297 -12.26 11.49 -8.55
N PRO A 298 -11.74 11.63 -7.31
CA PRO A 298 -11.95 12.84 -6.51
C PRO A 298 -11.36 14.08 -7.17
N MET A 299 -10.18 13.94 -7.80
CA MET A 299 -9.54 15.04 -8.53
C MET A 299 -10.39 15.49 -9.72
N SER A 300 -10.99 14.56 -10.47
CA SER A 300 -11.86 14.86 -11.61
C SER A 300 -13.14 15.57 -11.15
N TRP A 301 -13.80 15.09 -10.11
CA TRP A 301 -15.01 15.70 -9.56
C TRP A 301 -14.77 17.13 -9.04
N GLN A 302 -13.68 17.33 -8.30
CA GLN A 302 -13.33 18.65 -7.78
C GLN A 302 -12.91 19.62 -8.90
N ARG A 303 -12.12 19.13 -9.89
CA ARG A 303 -11.65 19.96 -11.00
C ARG A 303 -12.77 20.40 -11.94
N SER A 304 -13.78 19.55 -12.14
CA SER A 304 -14.98 19.90 -12.93
C SER A 304 -15.96 20.79 -12.18
N GLY A 305 -15.75 21.03 -10.89
CA GLY A 305 -16.70 21.75 -10.02
C GLY A 305 -17.96 20.95 -9.68
N LEU A 306 -18.00 19.65 -9.97
CA LEU A 306 -19.15 18.79 -9.71
C LEU A 306 -19.34 18.54 -8.20
N MET A 307 -18.24 18.43 -7.46
CA MET A 307 -18.24 18.15 -6.01
C MET A 307 -17.16 18.98 -5.32
N SER A 308 -17.43 19.41 -4.09
CA SER A 308 -16.44 19.90 -3.14
C SER A 308 -15.55 18.74 -2.64
N ALA A 309 -14.50 19.06 -1.89
CA ALA A 309 -13.66 18.03 -1.27
C ALA A 309 -14.44 17.17 -0.25
N ALA A 310 -15.36 17.78 0.51
CA ALA A 310 -16.21 17.06 1.44
C ALA A 310 -17.20 16.14 0.72
N GLU A 311 -17.88 16.64 -0.32
CA GLU A 311 -18.83 15.84 -1.10
C GLU A 311 -18.12 14.66 -1.78
N ALA A 312 -16.95 14.88 -2.40
CA ALA A 312 -16.14 13.82 -2.99
C ALA A 312 -15.68 12.78 -1.96
N GLY A 313 -15.32 13.23 -0.74
CA GLY A 313 -14.99 12.33 0.37
C GLY A 313 -16.17 11.48 0.82
N LEU A 314 -17.36 12.08 0.94
CA LEU A 314 -18.59 11.37 1.30
C LEU A 314 -19.03 10.38 0.21
N ALA A 315 -18.87 10.73 -1.06
CA ALA A 315 -19.17 9.87 -2.19
C ALA A 315 -18.29 8.59 -2.24
N LEU A 316 -17.11 8.59 -1.63
CA LEU A 316 -16.28 7.39 -1.52
C LEU A 316 -16.69 6.44 -0.38
N ILE A 317 -17.53 6.89 0.57
CA ILE A 317 -17.91 6.10 1.75
C ILE A 317 -18.61 4.79 1.37
N PRO A 318 -19.61 4.71 0.46
CA PRO A 318 -20.29 3.47 0.14
C PRO A 318 -19.32 2.36 -0.29
N ALA A 319 -18.36 2.68 -1.19
CA ALA A 319 -17.34 1.73 -1.64
C ALA A 319 -16.41 1.28 -0.50
N ALA A 320 -15.95 2.23 0.32
CA ALA A 320 -15.09 1.95 1.46
C ALA A 320 -15.81 1.12 2.53
N LEU A 321 -17.10 1.41 2.78
CA LEU A 321 -17.92 0.67 3.73
C LEU A 321 -18.17 -0.77 3.27
N VAL A 322 -18.47 -0.97 1.98
CA VAL A 322 -18.62 -2.31 1.41
C VAL A 322 -17.31 -3.09 1.51
N PHE A 323 -16.18 -2.48 1.18
CA PHE A 323 -14.86 -3.08 1.40
C PHE A 323 -14.64 -3.46 2.87
N PHE A 324 -14.89 -2.55 3.80
CA PHE A 324 -14.75 -2.79 5.25
C PHE A 324 -15.61 -3.95 5.76
N LEU A 325 -16.85 -4.04 5.30
CA LEU A 325 -17.79 -5.09 5.73
C LEU A 325 -17.47 -6.46 5.11
N ILE A 326 -17.01 -6.50 3.86
CA ILE A 326 -16.79 -7.74 3.10
C ILE A 326 -15.41 -8.33 3.35
N SER A 327 -14.37 -7.49 3.46
CA SER A 327 -12.98 -7.97 3.57
C SER A 327 -12.75 -8.97 4.73
N PRO A 328 -13.26 -8.75 5.96
CA PRO A 328 -13.12 -9.73 7.04
C PRO A 328 -13.87 -11.05 6.78
N ARG A 329 -14.93 -11.00 5.99
CA ARG A 329 -15.74 -12.17 5.64
C ARG A 329 -15.20 -12.97 4.45
N SER A 330 -14.28 -12.37 3.68
CA SER A 330 -13.72 -13.00 2.47
C SER A 330 -13.07 -14.35 2.74
N GLY A 331 -12.44 -14.53 3.90
CA GLY A 331 -11.86 -15.81 4.32
C GLY A 331 -12.91 -16.94 4.50
N HIS A 332 -14.06 -16.64 5.12
CA HIS A 332 -15.15 -17.59 5.26
C HIS A 332 -15.83 -17.90 3.91
N LEU A 333 -15.98 -16.87 3.08
CA LEU A 333 -16.52 -17.05 1.73
C LEU A 333 -15.57 -17.91 0.88
N ALA A 334 -14.25 -17.75 1.04
CA ALA A 334 -13.24 -18.55 0.35
C ALA A 334 -13.28 -20.03 0.76
N GLN A 335 -13.59 -20.33 2.02
CA GLN A 335 -13.81 -21.72 2.47
C GLN A 335 -15.02 -22.35 1.79
N ARG A 336 -16.07 -21.57 1.50
CA ARG A 336 -17.31 -22.07 0.87
C ARG A 336 -17.24 -22.12 -0.65
N PHE A 337 -16.66 -21.12 -1.31
CA PHE A 337 -16.66 -20.97 -2.76
C PHE A 337 -15.29 -21.24 -3.41
N GLY A 338 -14.25 -21.41 -2.61
CA GLY A 338 -12.87 -21.61 -3.05
C GLY A 338 -12.10 -20.30 -3.28
N ASN A 339 -10.80 -20.35 -2.99
CA ASN A 339 -9.91 -19.20 -3.15
C ASN A 339 -9.83 -18.69 -4.61
N CYS A 340 -9.87 -19.61 -5.58
CA CYS A 340 -9.80 -19.26 -7.00
C CYS A 340 -11.01 -18.43 -7.43
N ALA A 341 -12.23 -18.87 -7.10
CA ALA A 341 -13.46 -18.20 -7.49
C ALA A 341 -13.56 -16.79 -6.85
N LEU A 342 -13.20 -16.65 -5.56
CA LEU A 342 -13.23 -15.35 -4.89
C LEU A 342 -12.14 -14.41 -5.38
N SER A 343 -10.91 -14.91 -5.61
CA SER A 343 -9.82 -14.10 -6.13
C SER A 343 -10.11 -13.59 -7.53
N ALA A 344 -10.46 -14.49 -8.45
CA ALA A 344 -10.74 -14.13 -9.84
C ALA A 344 -12.05 -13.35 -9.98
N GLY A 345 -13.13 -13.80 -9.31
CA GLY A 345 -14.43 -13.14 -9.35
C GLY A 345 -14.41 -11.75 -8.70
N GLY A 346 -13.72 -11.60 -7.56
CA GLY A 346 -13.59 -10.32 -6.88
C GLY A 346 -12.86 -9.29 -7.74
N ILE A 347 -11.70 -9.64 -8.31
CA ILE A 347 -10.97 -8.67 -9.15
C ILE A 347 -11.71 -8.42 -10.49
N ALA A 348 -12.40 -9.42 -11.06
CA ALA A 348 -13.24 -9.20 -12.23
C ALA A 348 -14.36 -8.19 -11.94
N LEU A 349 -15.03 -8.33 -10.79
CA LEU A 349 -16.06 -7.39 -10.36
C LEU A 349 -15.51 -5.97 -10.18
N SER A 350 -14.33 -5.84 -9.58
CA SER A 350 -13.64 -4.56 -9.47
C SER A 350 -13.31 -3.96 -10.85
N GLY A 351 -12.81 -4.78 -11.77
CA GLY A 351 -12.56 -4.38 -13.17
C GLY A 351 -13.81 -3.91 -13.89
N CYS A 352 -14.92 -4.61 -13.72
CA CYS A 352 -16.24 -4.20 -14.25
C CYS A 352 -16.68 -2.84 -13.66
N GLY A 353 -16.40 -2.60 -12.36
CA GLY A 353 -16.65 -1.31 -11.72
C GLY A 353 -15.89 -0.16 -12.39
N LEU A 354 -14.61 -0.37 -12.71
CA LEU A 354 -13.79 0.62 -13.42
C LEU A 354 -14.29 0.83 -14.87
N LEU A 355 -14.68 -0.24 -15.57
CA LEU A 355 -15.25 -0.14 -16.92
C LEU A 355 -16.60 0.61 -16.93
N LEU A 356 -17.41 0.43 -15.90
CA LEU A 356 -18.65 1.18 -15.72
C LEU A 356 -18.38 2.66 -15.52
N LEU A 357 -17.35 3.01 -14.73
CA LEU A 357 -16.89 4.39 -14.60
C LEU A 357 -16.34 4.96 -15.92
N ALA A 358 -15.65 4.16 -16.72
CA ALA A 358 -15.18 4.55 -18.04
C ALA A 358 -16.34 4.82 -19.02
N ALA A 359 -17.47 4.16 -18.84
CA ALA A 359 -18.66 4.37 -19.66
C ALA A 359 -19.50 5.60 -19.24
N SER A 360 -19.21 6.20 -18.07
CA SER A 360 -19.91 7.39 -17.61
C SER A 360 -19.49 8.64 -18.42
N GLU A 361 -20.47 9.44 -18.84
CA GLU A 361 -20.27 10.68 -19.59
C GLU A 361 -20.47 11.92 -18.72
N ALA A 362 -20.05 13.09 -19.22
CA ALA A 362 -20.39 14.36 -18.62
C ALA A 362 -21.93 14.52 -18.61
N GLY A 363 -22.53 14.57 -17.42
CA GLY A 363 -23.99 14.57 -17.23
C GLY A 363 -24.60 13.22 -16.85
N THR A 364 -23.80 12.14 -16.79
CA THR A 364 -24.26 10.85 -16.24
C THR A 364 -24.63 11.02 -14.76
N PRO A 365 -25.74 10.41 -14.29
CA PRO A 365 -26.11 10.48 -12.90
C PRO A 365 -24.97 10.00 -11.98
N VAL A 366 -24.70 10.71 -10.89
CA VAL A 366 -23.72 10.33 -9.86
C VAL A 366 -23.93 8.90 -9.39
N LEU A 367 -25.19 8.43 -9.43
CA LEU A 367 -25.57 7.05 -9.08
C LEU A 367 -24.79 5.99 -9.89
N LEU A 368 -24.49 6.22 -11.17
CA LEU A 368 -23.72 5.27 -11.98
C LEU A 368 -22.27 5.20 -11.50
N ALA A 369 -21.69 6.33 -11.11
CA ALA A 369 -20.36 6.37 -10.51
C ALA A 369 -20.33 5.63 -9.16
N GLU A 370 -21.37 5.81 -8.33
CA GLU A 370 -21.54 5.11 -7.06
C GLU A 370 -21.66 3.58 -7.24
N ILE A 371 -22.37 3.12 -8.27
CA ILE A 371 -22.46 1.68 -8.59
C ILE A 371 -21.08 1.16 -9.00
N GLY A 372 -20.36 1.86 -9.87
CA GLY A 372 -19.00 1.49 -10.27
C GLY A 372 -18.02 1.43 -9.10
N LEU A 373 -18.05 2.44 -8.22
CA LEU A 373 -17.29 2.49 -6.97
C LEU A 373 -17.63 1.33 -6.04
N THR A 374 -18.92 1.04 -5.87
CA THR A 374 -19.39 -0.06 -5.01
C THR A 374 -18.89 -1.40 -5.54
N PHE A 375 -18.90 -1.61 -6.85
CA PHE A 375 -18.34 -2.81 -7.49
C PHE A 375 -16.83 -2.91 -7.27
N ALA A 376 -16.11 -1.79 -7.37
CA ALA A 376 -14.67 -1.73 -7.10
C ALA A 376 -14.37 -2.09 -5.63
N GLY A 377 -15.09 -1.50 -4.67
CA GLY A 377 -14.95 -1.78 -3.23
C GLY A 377 -15.32 -3.21 -2.86
N LEU A 378 -16.44 -3.72 -3.39
CA LEU A 378 -16.89 -5.10 -3.17
C LEU A 378 -15.88 -6.10 -3.74
N GLY A 379 -15.44 -5.88 -4.97
CA GLY A 379 -14.46 -6.73 -5.63
C GLY A 379 -13.12 -6.78 -4.88
N MET A 380 -12.60 -5.63 -4.46
CA MET A 380 -11.40 -5.55 -3.63
C MET A 380 -11.57 -6.29 -2.29
N GLY A 381 -12.73 -6.14 -1.63
CA GLY A 381 -13.04 -6.81 -0.36
C GLY A 381 -13.07 -8.33 -0.49
N LEU A 382 -13.64 -8.85 -1.58
CA LEU A 382 -13.72 -10.28 -1.84
C LEU A 382 -12.36 -10.92 -2.12
N CYS A 383 -11.47 -10.27 -2.87
CA CYS A 383 -10.22 -10.89 -3.35
C CYS A 383 -9.01 -10.69 -2.43
N THR A 384 -8.95 -9.63 -1.60
CA THR A 384 -7.75 -9.27 -0.81
C THR A 384 -7.32 -10.40 0.15
N GLY A 385 -8.24 -10.94 0.94
CA GLY A 385 -7.95 -12.04 1.88
C GLY A 385 -7.54 -13.34 1.18
N PRO A 386 -8.36 -13.83 0.22
CA PRO A 386 -8.03 -15.03 -0.55
C PRO A 386 -6.71 -14.96 -1.29
N LEU A 387 -6.35 -13.83 -1.94
CA LEU A 387 -5.08 -13.68 -2.64
C LEU A 387 -3.88 -13.81 -1.69
N LEU A 388 -3.94 -13.16 -0.52
CA LEU A 388 -2.90 -13.28 0.49
C LEU A 388 -2.82 -14.72 1.03
N SER A 389 -3.96 -15.36 1.27
CA SER A 389 -4.02 -16.75 1.74
C SER A 389 -3.40 -17.72 0.73
N VAL A 390 -3.70 -17.57 -0.56
CA VAL A 390 -3.10 -18.38 -1.64
C VAL A 390 -1.60 -18.17 -1.69
N ALA A 391 -1.11 -16.93 -1.69
CA ALA A 391 0.31 -16.65 -1.79
C ALA A 391 1.10 -17.22 -0.60
N VAL A 392 0.58 -17.07 0.61
CA VAL A 392 1.20 -17.60 1.83
C VAL A 392 1.11 -19.12 1.90
N GLY A 393 -0.02 -19.70 1.46
CA GLY A 393 -0.23 -21.15 1.44
C GLY A 393 0.57 -21.88 0.36
N ALA A 394 0.97 -21.19 -0.71
CA ALA A 394 1.74 -21.74 -1.81
C ALA A 394 3.25 -21.95 -1.49
N VAL A 395 3.70 -21.54 -0.31
CA VAL A 395 5.12 -21.59 0.09
C VAL A 395 5.30 -22.33 1.42
N PRO A 396 6.49 -22.88 1.69
CA PRO A 396 6.78 -23.51 2.97
C PRO A 396 6.55 -22.56 4.16
N ALA A 397 6.06 -23.07 5.29
CA ALA A 397 5.71 -22.27 6.47
C ALA A 397 6.85 -21.36 6.97
N ALA A 398 8.11 -21.80 6.84
CA ALA A 398 9.29 -21.01 7.18
C ALA A 398 9.44 -19.72 6.32
N ARG A 399 8.87 -19.70 5.11
CA ARG A 399 8.94 -18.58 4.16
C ARG A 399 7.64 -17.77 4.04
N SER A 400 6.62 -18.10 4.84
CA SER A 400 5.31 -17.44 4.79
C SER A 400 5.39 -15.92 5.02
N GLY A 401 6.30 -15.48 5.90
CA GLY A 401 6.55 -14.07 6.15
C GLY A 401 7.13 -13.34 4.92
N THR A 402 8.10 -13.95 4.26
CA THR A 402 8.69 -13.43 3.01
C THR A 402 7.64 -13.35 1.89
N ALA A 403 6.81 -14.39 1.75
CA ALA A 403 5.72 -14.40 0.77
C ALA A 403 4.72 -13.26 1.02
N ALA A 404 4.28 -13.06 2.26
CA ALA A 404 3.38 -11.96 2.62
C ALA A 404 4.02 -10.58 2.35
N ALA A 405 5.30 -10.42 2.62
CA ALA A 405 6.03 -9.20 2.34
C ALA A 405 6.13 -8.92 0.82
N LEU A 406 6.42 -9.94 0.01
CA LEU A 406 6.48 -9.81 -1.46
C LEU A 406 5.12 -9.47 -2.06
N VAL A 407 4.02 -10.03 -1.55
CA VAL A 407 2.65 -9.63 -1.94
C VAL A 407 2.40 -8.16 -1.62
N ASN A 408 2.88 -7.67 -0.47
CA ASN A 408 2.76 -6.25 -0.13
C ASN A 408 3.64 -5.35 -1.03
N VAL A 409 4.84 -5.79 -1.40
CA VAL A 409 5.66 -5.09 -2.40
C VAL A 409 4.92 -4.99 -3.73
N ALA A 410 4.36 -6.10 -4.23
CA ALA A 410 3.56 -6.10 -5.46
C ALA A 410 2.34 -5.17 -5.36
N ARG A 411 1.68 -5.14 -4.20
CA ARG A 411 0.57 -4.23 -3.91
C ARG A 411 0.99 -2.76 -4.03
N MET A 412 2.11 -2.38 -3.43
CA MET A 412 2.61 -1.00 -3.50
C MET A 412 3.16 -0.64 -4.87
N THR A 413 3.84 -1.58 -5.53
CA THR A 413 4.27 -1.42 -6.93
C THR A 413 3.07 -1.18 -7.85
N GLY A 414 2.01 -1.99 -7.70
CA GLY A 414 0.76 -1.79 -8.44
C GLY A 414 0.14 -0.41 -8.17
N ALA A 415 0.12 0.04 -6.91
CA ALA A 415 -0.38 1.35 -6.52
C ALA A 415 0.41 2.49 -7.20
N THR A 416 1.74 2.45 -7.11
CA THR A 416 2.63 3.44 -7.76
C THR A 416 2.43 3.46 -9.28
N LEU A 417 2.45 2.30 -9.94
CA LEU A 417 2.24 2.23 -11.39
C LEU A 417 0.82 2.66 -11.80
N GLY A 418 -0.18 2.38 -10.95
CA GLY A 418 -1.57 2.81 -11.17
C GLY A 418 -1.69 4.33 -11.19
N VAL A 419 -1.17 5.03 -10.17
CA VAL A 419 -1.18 6.49 -10.12
C VAL A 419 -0.35 7.07 -11.26
N ALA A 420 0.86 6.54 -11.50
CA ALA A 420 1.75 7.03 -12.55
C ALA A 420 1.16 6.87 -13.95
N LEU A 421 0.78 5.67 -14.36
CA LEU A 421 0.31 5.38 -15.72
C LEU A 421 -1.09 5.91 -15.99
N LEU A 422 -2.05 5.66 -15.07
CA LEU A 422 -3.43 6.13 -15.27
C LEU A 422 -3.52 7.66 -15.15
N GLY A 423 -2.72 8.26 -14.24
CA GLY A 423 -2.62 9.71 -14.14
C GLY A 423 -1.98 10.34 -15.38
N THR A 424 -0.98 9.70 -15.99
CA THR A 424 -0.39 10.13 -17.26
C THR A 424 -1.41 10.02 -18.41
N LEU A 425 -2.14 8.91 -18.51
CA LEU A 425 -3.22 8.76 -19.48
C LEU A 425 -4.28 9.86 -19.33
N PHE A 426 -4.68 10.16 -18.09
CA PHE A 426 -5.59 11.27 -17.81
C PHE A 426 -5.03 12.61 -18.30
N ALA A 427 -3.75 12.85 -18.12
CA ALA A 427 -3.09 14.12 -18.39
C ALA A 427 -2.76 14.35 -19.89
N ILE A 428 -2.64 13.31 -20.71
CA ILE A 428 -2.38 13.41 -22.15
C ILE A 428 -3.55 14.07 -22.88
N TRP A 429 -4.78 13.81 -22.45
CA TRP A 429 -5.97 14.35 -23.07
C TRP A 429 -6.30 15.72 -22.47
N HIS A 430 -6.43 16.74 -23.34
CA HIS A 430 -6.84 18.10 -22.93
C HIS A 430 -8.27 18.10 -22.36
N ASP A 431 -9.12 17.22 -22.86
CA ASP A 431 -10.44 16.94 -22.31
C ASP A 431 -10.32 15.96 -21.13
N GLY A 432 -10.53 16.47 -19.92
CA GLY A 432 -10.45 15.69 -18.70
C GLY A 432 -11.43 14.51 -18.65
N ALA A 433 -12.58 14.59 -19.33
CA ALA A 433 -13.55 13.51 -19.39
C ALA A 433 -13.01 12.33 -20.23
N ILE A 434 -12.44 12.63 -21.40
CA ILE A 434 -11.82 11.61 -22.27
C ILE A 434 -10.63 10.96 -21.55
N GLY A 435 -9.78 11.76 -20.91
CA GLY A 435 -8.64 11.28 -20.13
C GLY A 435 -9.05 10.37 -18.99
N PHE A 436 -10.10 10.73 -18.24
CA PHE A 436 -10.65 9.89 -17.17
C PHE A 436 -11.18 8.56 -17.71
N ARG A 437 -11.95 8.57 -18.79
CA ARG A 437 -12.49 7.37 -19.44
C ARG A 437 -11.37 6.43 -19.90
N ALA A 438 -10.33 6.96 -20.56
CA ALA A 438 -9.17 6.19 -21.01
C ALA A 438 -8.44 5.54 -19.84
N ALA A 439 -8.24 6.29 -18.74
CA ALA A 439 -7.61 5.79 -17.54
C ALA A 439 -8.43 4.65 -16.87
N MET A 440 -9.74 4.86 -16.67
CA MET A 440 -10.62 3.86 -16.06
C MET A 440 -10.76 2.62 -16.93
N PHE A 441 -10.85 2.78 -18.26
CA PHE A 441 -10.87 1.66 -19.20
C PHE A 441 -9.59 0.82 -19.09
N THR A 442 -8.42 1.46 -19.10
CA THR A 442 -7.13 0.80 -18.97
C THR A 442 -7.00 0.07 -17.61
N GLY A 443 -7.41 0.73 -16.52
CA GLY A 443 -7.44 0.13 -15.19
C GLY A 443 -8.36 -1.08 -15.11
N GLY A 444 -9.55 -0.99 -15.71
CA GLY A 444 -10.53 -2.08 -15.77
C GLY A 444 -10.01 -3.29 -16.55
N ILE A 445 -9.41 -3.06 -17.72
CA ILE A 445 -8.78 -4.13 -18.52
C ILE A 445 -7.63 -4.78 -17.76
N ALA A 446 -6.76 -3.99 -17.12
CA ALA A 446 -5.67 -4.54 -16.32
C ALA A 446 -6.18 -5.45 -15.20
N GLN A 447 -7.29 -5.09 -14.53
CA GLN A 447 -7.90 -5.94 -13.51
C GLN A 447 -8.57 -7.19 -14.09
N LEU A 448 -9.19 -7.13 -15.26
CA LEU A 448 -9.73 -8.32 -15.93
C LEU A 448 -8.61 -9.28 -16.36
N LEU A 449 -7.48 -8.78 -16.82
CA LEU A 449 -6.28 -9.59 -17.07
C LEU A 449 -5.75 -10.22 -15.77
N GLY A 450 -5.77 -9.48 -14.67
CA GLY A 450 -5.49 -10.01 -13.33
C GLY A 450 -6.45 -11.11 -12.91
N ALA A 451 -7.75 -11.00 -13.23
CA ALA A 451 -8.75 -12.03 -12.97
C ALA A 451 -8.47 -13.31 -13.77
N ALA A 452 -8.13 -13.16 -15.04
CA ALA A 452 -7.72 -14.30 -15.88
C ALA A 452 -6.44 -14.97 -15.34
N THR A 453 -5.47 -14.17 -14.90
CA THR A 453 -4.24 -14.67 -14.27
C THR A 453 -4.55 -15.48 -13.01
N ALA A 454 -5.38 -14.94 -12.10
CA ALA A 454 -5.81 -15.66 -10.90
C ALA A 454 -6.52 -16.97 -11.23
N TRP A 455 -7.44 -16.94 -12.19
CA TRP A 455 -8.19 -18.13 -12.61
C TRP A 455 -7.28 -19.22 -13.16
N LEU A 456 -6.32 -18.87 -14.02
CA LEU A 456 -5.44 -19.83 -14.68
C LEU A 456 -4.39 -20.42 -13.74
N THR A 457 -3.88 -19.63 -12.79
CA THR A 457 -2.77 -20.05 -11.93
C THR A 457 -3.24 -20.70 -10.63
N ILE A 458 -4.31 -20.15 -9.99
CA ILE A 458 -4.79 -20.64 -8.70
C ILE A 458 -5.62 -21.92 -8.90
N ARG A 459 -6.33 -22.07 -10.03
CA ARG A 459 -7.11 -23.27 -10.33
C ARG A 459 -6.23 -24.51 -10.55
N ARG A 460 -5.06 -24.37 -11.16
CA ARG A 460 -4.15 -25.49 -11.43
C ARG A 460 -3.65 -26.17 -10.16
N THR A 461 -3.35 -25.41 -9.13
CA THR A 461 -2.86 -25.94 -7.83
C THR A 461 -3.94 -26.56 -6.96
N ALA A 462 -5.22 -26.34 -7.25
CA ALA A 462 -6.33 -27.01 -6.56
C ALA A 462 -6.68 -28.38 -7.18
N ALA A 463 -6.11 -28.69 -8.34
CA ALA A 463 -6.34 -29.94 -9.08
C ALA A 463 -5.17 -30.95 -8.93
N GLU A 464 -4.02 -30.52 -8.42
CA GLU A 464 -2.87 -31.33 -7.98
C GLU A 464 -2.94 -31.63 -6.48
#